data_80e91c51cad271cab2e8dc45bc0f8993
#
_entry.id   80e91c51cad271cab2e8dc45bc0f8993
#
_cell.length_a   1.000
_cell.length_b   1.000
_cell.length_c   1.000
_cell.angle_alpha   90.00
_cell.angle_beta   90.00
_cell.angle_gamma   90.00
#
_symmetry.space_group_name_H-M   'P 1'
#
loop_
_entity.id
_entity.type
_entity.pdbx_description
1 polymer ?
#
loop_
_entity_poly.entity_id
_entity_poly.type
_entity_poly.pdbx_seq_one_letter_code
_entity_poly.pdbx_strand_id
1 'polypeptide(L)'
;MGNDLDSALQIAGENRSELEKAINNVPKDQSKGMAWLISHMPDEDLKDISAEFLLSNCDLAHEARNNTSWGRELSDELFFTYVLPYANLNEKIESWRTDFYNKFYPMVKNARSSYEAVVMLNKKIFDELGVIYSTKRPKADQAPYESIAAGMASCTGLSILLIDVCRSVGIPARFVGTPLWHNNSGNHSWVEIWDGEWHFTGAAEPTDDKLNQSWFQELASKATEGSNTYGIFAATWEDTDNYFPMNWLPNVKIHNA
;
A
#
# COMPACT_ATOMS: atom_id res chain seq x y z
N MET A 1 19.48 -3.45 -6.10
CA MET A 1 19.89 -4.26 -4.94
C MET A 1 19.40 -3.51 -3.73
N GLY A 2 18.53 -4.11 -2.89
CA GLY A 2 18.19 -3.57 -1.59
C GLY A 2 19.43 -3.28 -0.81
N ASN A 3 19.31 -2.28 -0.04
CA ASN A 3 20.32 -2.08 0.97
C ASN A 3 20.33 -3.35 1.81
N ASP A 4 21.47 -4.02 1.95
CA ASP A 4 21.58 -4.92 3.08
C ASP A 4 21.38 -4.08 4.36
N LEU A 5 21.04 -4.70 5.45
CA LEU A 5 20.70 -3.98 6.68
C LEU A 5 21.85 -3.03 7.13
N ASP A 6 23.10 -3.42 6.88
CA ASP A 6 24.27 -2.60 7.22
C ASP A 6 24.34 -1.34 6.36
N SER A 7 24.02 -1.45 5.08
CA SER A 7 23.93 -0.28 4.17
C SER A 7 22.80 0.67 4.58
N ALA A 8 21.62 0.15 4.92
CA ALA A 8 20.50 0.96 5.41
C ALA A 8 20.87 1.73 6.69
N LEU A 9 21.55 1.07 7.63
CA LEU A 9 22.06 1.70 8.86
C LEU A 9 23.14 2.76 8.60
N GLN A 10 23.91 2.65 7.51
CA GLN A 10 24.86 3.69 7.11
C GLN A 10 24.15 4.90 6.49
N ILE A 11 23.15 4.68 5.64
CA ILE A 11 22.33 5.73 5.01
C ILE A 11 21.58 6.54 6.07
N ALA A 12 21.11 5.89 7.14
CA ALA A 12 20.38 6.52 8.24
C ALA A 12 21.15 7.66 8.94
N GLY A 13 22.50 7.63 8.90
CA GLY A 13 23.33 8.69 9.47
C GLY A 13 23.04 8.91 10.96
N GLU A 14 22.58 10.12 11.32
CA GLU A 14 22.26 10.48 12.72
C GLU A 14 21.07 9.69 13.28
N ASN A 15 20.15 9.22 12.42
CA ASN A 15 18.98 8.44 12.83
C ASN A 15 19.29 6.95 13.07
N ARG A 16 20.53 6.51 12.83
CA ARG A 16 20.96 5.12 13.00
C ARG A 16 20.54 4.53 14.36
N SER A 17 20.63 5.31 15.42
CA SER A 17 20.28 4.86 16.78
C SER A 17 18.79 4.47 16.93
N GLU A 18 17.88 5.13 16.22
CA GLU A 18 16.45 4.77 16.22
C GLU A 18 16.23 3.43 15.49
N LEU A 19 16.90 3.22 14.35
CA LEU A 19 16.79 1.95 13.62
C LEU A 19 17.39 0.78 14.44
N GLU A 20 18.56 0.96 15.05
CA GLU A 20 19.14 -0.04 15.94
C GLU A 20 18.26 -0.34 17.16
N LYS A 21 17.60 0.68 17.72
CA LYS A 21 16.62 0.52 18.79
C LYS A 21 15.42 -0.31 18.35
N ALA A 22 14.90 -0.07 17.13
CA ALA A 22 13.80 -0.87 16.56
C ALA A 22 14.21 -2.33 16.40
N ILE A 23 15.39 -2.60 15.80
CA ILE A 23 15.94 -3.94 15.57
C ILE A 23 16.12 -4.70 16.90
N ASN A 24 16.65 -4.03 17.93
CA ASN A 24 16.97 -4.66 19.21
C ASN A 24 15.74 -4.91 20.09
N ASN A 25 14.65 -4.17 19.89
CA ASN A 25 13.44 -4.27 20.72
C ASN A 25 12.27 -5.00 20.04
N VAL A 26 12.35 -5.29 18.73
CA VAL A 26 11.30 -6.05 18.04
C VAL A 26 11.22 -7.48 18.58
N PRO A 27 10.01 -8.07 18.76
CA PRO A 27 9.85 -9.47 19.11
C PRO A 27 10.61 -10.40 18.15
N LYS A 28 11.19 -11.47 18.70
CA LYS A 28 12.07 -12.37 17.92
C LYS A 28 11.41 -12.97 16.69
N ASP A 29 10.14 -13.30 16.77
CA ASP A 29 9.32 -13.82 15.65
C ASP A 29 9.01 -12.79 14.57
N GLN A 30 9.14 -11.50 14.89
CA GLN A 30 8.95 -10.38 13.97
C GLN A 30 10.28 -9.82 13.41
N SER A 31 11.42 -10.29 13.90
CA SER A 31 12.73 -9.72 13.58
C SER A 31 13.09 -9.74 12.09
N LYS A 32 12.64 -10.76 11.35
CA LYS A 32 12.83 -10.83 9.89
C LYS A 32 12.04 -9.73 9.17
N GLY A 33 10.81 -9.47 9.60
CA GLY A 33 9.97 -8.41 9.03
C GLY A 33 10.57 -7.03 9.30
N MET A 34 11.05 -6.77 10.52
CA MET A 34 11.73 -5.52 10.86
C MET A 34 12.99 -5.30 10.02
N ALA A 35 13.82 -6.32 9.89
CA ALA A 35 15.04 -6.23 9.08
C ALA A 35 14.70 -5.97 7.60
N TRP A 36 13.70 -6.67 7.06
CA TRP A 36 13.24 -6.46 5.68
C TRP A 36 12.72 -5.04 5.49
N LEU A 37 11.87 -4.55 6.40
CA LEU A 37 11.28 -3.21 6.34
C LEU A 37 12.36 -2.13 6.30
N ILE A 38 13.35 -2.20 7.19
CA ILE A 38 14.46 -1.23 7.25
C ILE A 38 15.33 -1.31 5.98
N SER A 39 15.57 -2.50 5.45
CA SER A 39 16.40 -2.67 4.26
C SER A 39 15.74 -2.19 2.96
N HIS A 40 14.41 -2.04 2.92
CA HIS A 40 13.65 -1.74 1.69
C HIS A 40 12.92 -0.40 1.73
N MET A 41 12.83 0.26 2.90
CA MET A 41 12.21 1.58 2.98
C MET A 41 13.00 2.64 2.19
N PRO A 42 12.36 3.74 1.77
CA PRO A 42 13.03 4.85 1.12
C PRO A 42 14.19 5.43 1.95
N ASP A 43 15.26 5.85 1.29
CA ASP A 43 16.44 6.42 1.95
C ASP A 43 16.12 7.66 2.82
N GLU A 44 15.11 8.43 2.44
CA GLU A 44 14.68 9.60 3.22
C GLU A 44 14.03 9.18 4.54
N ASP A 45 13.25 8.09 4.52
CA ASP A 45 12.58 7.55 5.71
C ASP A 45 13.61 7.00 6.71
N LEU A 46 14.69 6.37 6.22
CA LEU A 46 15.81 5.90 7.06
C LEU A 46 16.39 7.02 7.94
N LYS A 47 16.35 8.27 7.48
CA LYS A 47 16.95 9.43 8.15
C LYS A 47 16.09 10.07 9.23
N ASP A 48 14.78 9.76 9.29
CA ASP A 48 13.83 10.48 10.15
C ASP A 48 12.84 9.58 10.91
N ILE A 49 12.65 8.32 10.50
CA ILE A 49 11.65 7.44 11.10
C ILE A 49 12.03 7.02 12.51
N SER A 50 11.07 7.04 13.45
CA SER A 50 11.33 6.67 14.85
C SER A 50 11.23 5.15 15.08
N ALA A 51 11.96 4.66 16.07
CA ALA A 51 11.85 3.28 16.55
C ALA A 51 10.43 2.94 17.02
N GLU A 52 9.77 3.87 17.71
CA GLU A 52 8.41 3.68 18.20
C GLU A 52 7.43 3.43 17.06
N PHE A 53 7.51 4.23 15.99
CA PHE A 53 6.68 4.02 14.80
C PHE A 53 6.94 2.66 14.16
N LEU A 54 8.20 2.28 13.95
CA LEU A 54 8.57 1.01 13.32
C LEU A 54 8.09 -0.18 14.14
N LEU A 55 8.29 -0.16 15.47
CA LEU A 55 7.85 -1.21 16.37
C LEU A 55 6.33 -1.34 16.36
N SER A 56 5.60 -0.24 16.44
CA SER A 56 4.13 -0.24 16.39
C SER A 56 3.61 -0.75 15.05
N ASN A 57 4.17 -0.28 13.93
CA ASN A 57 3.77 -0.73 12.60
C ASN A 57 4.01 -2.22 12.40
N CYS A 58 5.17 -2.72 12.83
CA CYS A 58 5.55 -4.13 12.70
C CYS A 58 4.63 -5.02 13.55
N ASP A 59 4.40 -4.66 14.81
CA ASP A 59 3.56 -5.42 15.74
C ASP A 59 2.12 -5.52 15.24
N LEU A 60 1.52 -4.39 14.87
CA LEU A 60 0.15 -4.35 14.33
C LEU A 60 -0.01 -5.11 13.01
N ALA A 61 1.00 -5.09 12.13
CA ALA A 61 0.96 -5.88 10.90
C ALA A 61 0.99 -7.39 11.19
N HIS A 62 1.84 -7.82 12.13
CA HIS A 62 1.90 -9.22 12.57
C HIS A 62 0.63 -9.63 13.33
N GLU A 63 0.06 -8.75 14.14
CA GLU A 63 -1.24 -8.99 14.78
C GLU A 63 -2.35 -9.23 13.74
N ALA A 64 -2.46 -8.38 12.73
CA ALA A 64 -3.42 -8.54 11.64
C ALA A 64 -3.19 -9.85 10.87
N ARG A 65 -1.92 -10.21 10.56
CA ARG A 65 -1.55 -11.50 9.97
C ARG A 65 -2.05 -12.67 10.80
N ASN A 66 -1.85 -12.63 12.11
CA ASN A 66 -2.19 -13.73 13.01
C ASN A 66 -3.69 -13.87 13.28
N ASN A 67 -4.43 -12.77 13.23
CA ASN A 67 -5.86 -12.72 13.57
C ASN A 67 -6.80 -13.05 12.41
N THR A 68 -6.30 -13.10 11.17
CA THR A 68 -7.11 -13.39 9.98
C THR A 68 -6.75 -14.74 9.37
N SER A 69 -7.73 -15.43 8.76
CA SER A 69 -7.49 -16.72 8.08
C SER A 69 -6.53 -16.54 6.91
N TRP A 70 -6.79 -15.54 6.06
CA TRP A 70 -5.95 -15.21 4.92
C TRP A 70 -4.53 -14.77 5.32
N GLY A 71 -4.39 -14.01 6.41
CA GLY A 71 -3.08 -13.55 6.89
C GLY A 71 -2.16 -14.69 7.31
N ARG A 72 -2.70 -15.70 8.00
CA ARG A 72 -1.94 -16.89 8.44
C ARG A 72 -1.43 -17.74 7.30
N GLU A 73 -2.07 -17.69 6.13
CA GLU A 73 -1.69 -18.46 4.94
C GLU A 73 -0.66 -17.75 4.06
N LEU A 74 -0.35 -16.47 4.35
CA LEU A 74 0.60 -15.70 3.57
C LEU A 74 2.04 -16.22 3.73
N SER A 75 2.75 -16.29 2.61
CA SER A 75 4.21 -16.40 2.63
C SER A 75 4.83 -15.14 3.28
N ASP A 76 6.05 -15.28 3.79
CA ASP A 76 6.78 -14.14 4.32
C ASP A 76 7.01 -13.06 3.24
N GLU A 77 7.27 -13.48 1.99
CA GLU A 77 7.44 -12.59 0.85
C GLU A 77 6.23 -11.69 0.61
N LEU A 78 5.03 -12.28 0.47
CA LEU A 78 3.78 -11.53 0.29
C LEU A 78 3.47 -10.62 1.48
N PHE A 79 3.71 -11.12 2.69
CA PHE A 79 3.49 -10.34 3.90
C PHE A 79 4.44 -9.14 3.98
N PHE A 80 5.74 -9.35 3.77
CA PHE A 80 6.73 -8.28 3.88
C PHE A 80 6.54 -7.23 2.79
N THR A 81 6.24 -7.64 1.55
CA THR A 81 6.14 -6.70 0.43
C THR A 81 4.81 -5.94 0.42
N TYR A 82 3.69 -6.57 0.78
CA TYR A 82 2.36 -6.02 0.47
C TYR A 82 1.44 -5.84 1.69
N VAL A 83 1.87 -6.23 2.90
CA VAL A 83 1.14 -5.97 4.15
C VAL A 83 1.94 -5.10 5.12
N LEU A 84 3.22 -5.41 5.31
CA LEU A 84 4.09 -4.78 6.30
C LEU A 84 4.40 -3.30 6.00
N PRO A 85 4.59 -2.84 4.75
CA PRO A 85 4.91 -1.45 4.46
C PRO A 85 3.86 -0.48 4.98
N TYR A 86 4.34 0.65 5.49
CA TYR A 86 3.52 1.72 6.10
C TYR A 86 3.08 2.80 5.11
N ALA A 87 3.62 2.78 3.91
CA ALA A 87 3.29 3.68 2.80
C ALA A 87 3.20 2.90 1.48
N ASN A 88 2.64 3.53 0.47
CA ASN A 88 2.38 2.93 -0.84
C ASN A 88 3.24 3.53 -1.94
N LEU A 89 3.38 4.86 -1.91
CA LEU A 89 4.05 5.67 -2.91
C LEU A 89 5.05 6.62 -2.22
N ASN A 90 4.76 7.91 -2.26
CA ASN A 90 5.54 8.98 -1.64
C ASN A 90 4.65 9.89 -0.77
N GLU A 91 3.50 9.37 -0.33
CA GLU A 91 2.63 10.06 0.60
C GLU A 91 3.29 10.22 1.96
N LYS A 92 2.80 11.20 2.72
CA LYS A 92 3.25 11.45 4.08
C LYS A 92 3.06 10.21 4.97
N ILE A 93 4.08 9.86 5.74
CA ILE A 93 4.00 8.79 6.74
C ILE A 93 2.99 9.16 7.84
N GLU A 94 2.06 8.25 8.11
CA GLU A 94 1.02 8.42 9.13
C GLU A 94 0.78 7.12 9.90
N SER A 95 0.40 7.22 11.19
CA SER A 95 0.15 6.07 12.08
C SER A 95 -1.29 5.53 11.93
N TRP A 96 -1.72 5.25 10.71
CA TRP A 96 -3.10 4.87 10.38
C TRP A 96 -3.49 3.45 10.82
N ARG A 97 -2.52 2.55 11.00
CA ARG A 97 -2.76 1.10 11.12
C ARG A 97 -3.65 0.73 12.32
N THR A 98 -3.42 1.33 13.48
CA THR A 98 -4.23 1.06 14.69
C THR A 98 -5.69 1.47 14.48
N ASP A 99 -5.91 2.69 14.00
CA ASP A 99 -7.26 3.23 13.84
C ASP A 99 -8.06 2.44 12.81
N PHE A 100 -7.41 2.09 11.68
CA PHE A 100 -8.04 1.33 10.62
C PHE A 100 -8.30 -0.13 11.04
N TYR A 101 -7.37 -0.77 11.74
CA TYR A 101 -7.62 -2.10 12.29
C TYR A 101 -8.83 -2.09 13.23
N ASN A 102 -8.84 -1.20 14.21
CA ASN A 102 -9.94 -1.12 15.19
C ASN A 102 -11.29 -0.84 14.53
N LYS A 103 -11.30 0.01 13.50
CA LYS A 103 -12.53 0.40 12.80
C LYS A 103 -13.01 -0.68 11.83
N PHE A 104 -12.13 -1.29 11.04
CA PHE A 104 -12.50 -2.11 9.89
C PHE A 104 -12.36 -3.62 10.11
N TYR A 105 -11.50 -4.07 11.03
CA TYR A 105 -11.43 -5.51 11.35
C TYR A 105 -12.78 -6.11 11.79
N PRO A 106 -13.58 -5.46 12.65
CA PRO A 106 -14.91 -5.98 13.03
C PRO A 106 -15.85 -6.19 11.82
N MET A 107 -15.67 -5.41 10.74
CA MET A 107 -16.46 -5.52 9.52
C MET A 107 -16.15 -6.78 8.72
N VAL A 108 -14.87 -7.19 8.70
CA VAL A 108 -14.38 -8.29 7.85
C VAL A 108 -14.02 -9.57 8.60
N LYS A 109 -14.03 -9.59 9.94
CA LYS A 109 -13.59 -10.73 10.75
C LYS A 109 -14.29 -12.06 10.42
N ASN A 110 -15.47 -12.02 9.81
CA ASN A 110 -16.24 -13.19 9.40
C ASN A 110 -16.15 -13.45 7.89
N ALA A 111 -15.40 -12.67 7.13
CA ALA A 111 -15.17 -12.92 5.72
C ALA A 111 -14.38 -14.22 5.53
N ARG A 112 -14.68 -14.94 4.46
CA ARG A 112 -14.09 -16.26 4.17
C ARG A 112 -12.76 -16.16 3.45
N SER A 113 -12.49 -15.02 2.80
CA SER A 113 -11.28 -14.77 2.03
C SER A 113 -10.94 -13.27 1.97
N SER A 114 -9.73 -12.93 1.51
CA SER A 114 -9.32 -11.56 1.19
C SER A 114 -10.26 -10.94 0.16
N TYR A 115 -10.65 -11.70 -0.85
CA TYR A 115 -11.59 -11.27 -1.89
C TYR A 115 -12.90 -10.75 -1.30
N GLU A 116 -13.56 -11.57 -0.48
CA GLU A 116 -14.83 -11.20 0.17
C GLU A 116 -14.65 -9.98 1.08
N ALA A 117 -13.57 -9.95 1.85
CA ALA A 117 -13.26 -8.83 2.73
C ALA A 117 -13.10 -7.50 1.96
N VAL A 118 -12.35 -7.50 0.84
CA VAL A 118 -12.13 -6.28 0.05
C VAL A 118 -13.41 -5.80 -0.63
N VAL A 119 -14.27 -6.71 -1.11
CA VAL A 119 -15.60 -6.34 -1.62
C VAL A 119 -16.40 -5.59 -0.56
N MET A 120 -16.39 -6.09 0.68
CA MET A 120 -17.09 -5.41 1.80
C MET A 120 -16.45 -4.06 2.14
N LEU A 121 -15.12 -3.99 2.21
CA LEU A 121 -14.39 -2.77 2.54
C LEU A 121 -14.64 -1.69 1.48
N ASN A 122 -14.40 -1.97 0.20
CA ASN A 122 -14.53 -0.98 -0.87
C ASN A 122 -15.93 -0.37 -0.98
N LYS A 123 -16.96 -1.11 -0.57
CA LYS A 123 -18.35 -0.62 -0.53
C LYS A 123 -18.63 0.36 0.61
N LYS A 124 -17.82 0.36 1.67
CA LYS A 124 -18.20 1.02 2.92
C LYS A 124 -17.21 2.04 3.44
N ILE A 125 -15.90 1.82 3.25
CA ILE A 125 -14.89 2.63 3.93
C ILE A 125 -14.95 4.10 3.56
N PHE A 126 -15.28 4.42 2.31
CA PHE A 126 -15.30 5.80 1.82
C PHE A 126 -16.45 6.61 2.43
N ASP A 127 -17.63 6.00 2.55
CA ASP A 127 -18.75 6.60 3.27
C ASP A 127 -18.45 6.74 4.76
N GLU A 128 -17.87 5.69 5.38
CA GLU A 128 -17.50 5.67 6.80
C GLU A 128 -16.41 6.68 7.17
N LEU A 129 -15.54 7.03 6.22
CA LEU A 129 -14.46 7.99 6.39
C LEU A 129 -14.82 9.38 5.84
N GLY A 130 -15.95 9.52 5.14
CA GLY A 130 -16.42 10.77 4.55
C GLY A 130 -15.54 11.26 3.41
N VAL A 131 -14.95 10.36 2.59
CA VAL A 131 -14.03 10.72 1.51
C VAL A 131 -14.64 10.40 0.16
N ILE A 132 -14.69 11.37 -0.75
CA ILE A 132 -15.19 11.21 -2.11
C ILE A 132 -14.11 11.54 -3.15
N TYR A 133 -14.27 11.02 -4.37
CA TYR A 133 -13.44 11.46 -5.49
C TYR A 133 -13.70 12.93 -5.83
N SER A 134 -12.62 13.71 -6.01
CA SER A 134 -12.74 15.09 -6.46
C SER A 134 -11.48 15.57 -7.18
N THR A 135 -11.66 16.29 -8.27
CA THR A 135 -10.58 17.04 -8.94
C THR A 135 -10.16 18.28 -8.17
N LYS A 136 -10.91 18.66 -7.11
CA LYS A 136 -10.60 19.80 -6.22
C LYS A 136 -9.73 19.40 -5.03
N ARG A 137 -9.29 18.13 -4.95
CA ARG A 137 -8.36 17.66 -3.92
C ARG A 137 -7.10 18.54 -3.82
N PRO A 138 -6.50 18.69 -2.63
CA PRO A 138 -5.29 19.50 -2.43
C PRO A 138 -4.07 19.02 -3.24
N LYS A 139 -3.83 17.69 -3.30
CA LYS A 139 -2.76 17.04 -4.06
C LYS A 139 -3.19 15.65 -4.55
N ALA A 140 -2.39 15.01 -5.40
CA ALA A 140 -2.73 13.71 -5.99
C ALA A 140 -2.55 12.56 -4.98
N ASP A 141 -1.46 12.55 -4.28
CA ASP A 141 -0.93 11.51 -3.39
C ASP A 141 -1.18 11.82 -1.91
N GLN A 142 -2.43 12.20 -1.59
CA GLN A 142 -2.81 12.45 -0.20
C GLN A 142 -2.65 11.19 0.66
N ALA A 143 -2.02 11.35 1.81
CA ALA A 143 -2.01 10.35 2.87
C ALA A 143 -3.41 10.12 3.45
N PRO A 144 -3.66 9.01 4.16
CA PRO A 144 -4.99 8.67 4.67
C PRO A 144 -5.67 9.78 5.46
N TYR A 145 -5.00 10.36 6.44
CA TYR A 145 -5.59 11.42 7.27
C TYR A 145 -5.71 12.75 6.51
N GLU A 146 -4.84 13.02 5.53
CA GLU A 146 -5.00 14.18 4.65
C GLU A 146 -6.28 14.03 3.79
N SER A 147 -6.56 12.83 3.29
CA SER A 147 -7.78 12.54 2.53
C SER A 147 -9.03 12.67 3.39
N ILE A 148 -9.00 12.12 4.60
CA ILE A 148 -10.09 12.21 5.58
C ILE A 148 -10.34 13.67 5.98
N ALA A 149 -9.31 14.43 6.30
CA ALA A 149 -9.42 15.84 6.69
C ALA A 149 -9.97 16.72 5.56
N ALA A 150 -9.61 16.43 4.31
CA ALA A 150 -10.11 17.14 3.14
C ALA A 150 -11.52 16.70 2.71
N GLY A 151 -12.00 15.53 3.16
CA GLY A 151 -13.25 14.92 2.70
C GLY A 151 -13.23 14.53 1.22
N MET A 152 -12.06 14.55 0.59
CA MET A 152 -11.92 14.27 -0.85
C MET A 152 -10.51 13.85 -1.21
N ALA A 153 -10.38 13.04 -2.29
CA ALA A 153 -9.11 12.61 -2.82
C ALA A 153 -9.15 12.41 -4.35
N SER A 154 -8.00 12.19 -4.95
CA SER A 154 -7.85 11.68 -6.33
C SER A 154 -8.06 10.17 -6.36
N CYS A 155 -8.04 9.55 -7.56
CA CYS A 155 -7.95 8.09 -7.69
C CYS A 155 -6.73 7.53 -6.95
N THR A 156 -5.60 8.24 -6.94
CA THR A 156 -4.40 7.86 -6.19
C THR A 156 -4.64 7.90 -4.68
N GLY A 157 -5.13 9.01 -4.13
CA GLY A 157 -5.40 9.12 -2.69
C GLY A 157 -6.48 8.14 -2.21
N LEU A 158 -7.52 7.88 -3.01
CA LEU A 158 -8.52 6.84 -2.72
C LEU A 158 -7.88 5.45 -2.73
N SER A 159 -6.97 5.17 -3.68
CA SER A 159 -6.25 3.89 -3.73
C SER A 159 -5.34 3.70 -2.52
N ILE A 160 -4.56 4.72 -2.13
CA ILE A 160 -3.74 4.72 -0.91
C ILE A 160 -4.63 4.36 0.30
N LEU A 161 -5.75 5.05 0.46
CA LEU A 161 -6.67 4.83 1.59
C LEU A 161 -7.22 3.39 1.63
N LEU A 162 -7.63 2.84 0.49
CA LEU A 162 -8.12 1.46 0.42
C LEU A 162 -7.01 0.44 0.70
N ILE A 163 -5.80 0.66 0.18
CA ILE A 163 -4.66 -0.22 0.42
C ILE A 163 -4.30 -0.24 1.91
N ASP A 164 -4.24 0.92 2.56
CA ASP A 164 -3.89 1.00 3.97
C ASP A 164 -4.96 0.34 4.86
N VAL A 165 -6.24 0.46 4.51
CA VAL A 165 -7.30 -0.30 5.17
C VAL A 165 -7.13 -1.81 4.94
N CYS A 166 -6.85 -2.27 3.72
CA CYS A 166 -6.57 -3.68 3.43
C CYS A 166 -5.38 -4.20 4.24
N ARG A 167 -4.26 -3.47 4.23
CA ARG A 167 -3.05 -3.83 4.99
C ARG A 167 -3.30 -3.84 6.49
N SER A 168 -4.14 -2.95 7.01
CA SER A 168 -4.48 -2.92 8.43
C SER A 168 -5.18 -4.19 8.90
N VAL A 169 -5.89 -4.88 8.03
CA VAL A 169 -6.59 -6.15 8.31
C VAL A 169 -5.88 -7.37 7.70
N GLY A 170 -4.59 -7.23 7.40
CA GLY A 170 -3.72 -8.33 6.96
C GLY A 170 -3.93 -8.81 5.52
N ILE A 171 -4.53 -7.99 4.66
CA ILE A 171 -4.72 -8.29 3.23
C ILE A 171 -3.56 -7.69 2.43
N PRO A 172 -2.81 -8.51 1.66
CA PRO A 172 -1.81 -7.97 0.74
C PRO A 172 -2.47 -7.10 -0.32
N ALA A 173 -2.02 -5.85 -0.41
CA ALA A 173 -2.56 -4.89 -1.35
C ALA A 173 -1.47 -4.01 -1.93
N ARG A 174 -1.58 -3.66 -3.21
CA ARG A 174 -0.65 -2.82 -3.93
C ARG A 174 -1.34 -1.78 -4.79
N PHE A 175 -0.67 -0.66 -4.96
CA PHE A 175 -1.07 0.38 -5.88
C PHE A 175 -0.72 -0.03 -7.31
N VAL A 176 -1.67 0.16 -8.22
CA VAL A 176 -1.46 -0.03 -9.65
C VAL A 176 -1.93 1.20 -10.40
N GLY A 177 -1.23 1.56 -11.47
CA GLY A 177 -1.62 2.71 -12.27
C GLY A 177 -0.98 2.75 -13.65
N THR A 178 -1.52 3.61 -14.49
CA THR A 178 -1.01 3.94 -15.82
C THR A 178 -0.76 5.44 -15.93
N PRO A 179 0.39 5.85 -16.49
CA PRO A 179 0.68 7.27 -16.72
C PRO A 179 -0.29 7.91 -17.71
N LEU A 180 -0.71 7.16 -18.73
CA LEU A 180 -1.60 7.65 -19.75
C LEU A 180 -2.33 6.47 -20.44
N TRP A 181 -3.64 6.58 -20.60
CA TRP A 181 -4.38 5.63 -21.40
C TRP A 181 -3.97 5.66 -22.88
N HIS A 182 -4.05 4.52 -23.58
CA HIS A 182 -3.71 4.39 -25.00
C HIS A 182 -4.41 5.42 -25.92
N ASN A 183 -5.58 5.90 -25.51
CA ASN A 183 -6.38 6.91 -26.22
C ASN A 183 -6.09 8.36 -25.79
N ASN A 184 -5.08 8.58 -24.96
CA ASN A 184 -4.67 9.86 -24.38
C ASN A 184 -5.76 10.53 -23.50
N SER A 185 -6.70 9.78 -22.94
CA SER A 185 -7.78 10.35 -22.11
C SER A 185 -7.37 10.63 -20.64
N GLY A 186 -6.10 10.48 -20.30
CA GLY A 186 -5.56 10.75 -18.97
C GLY A 186 -4.93 9.54 -18.32
N ASN A 187 -4.54 9.69 -17.07
CA ASN A 187 -4.01 8.65 -16.20
C ASN A 187 -5.10 8.05 -15.32
N HIS A 188 -4.81 6.91 -14.71
CA HIS A 188 -5.66 6.33 -13.68
C HIS A 188 -4.85 5.48 -12.72
N SER A 189 -5.39 5.28 -11.52
CA SER A 189 -4.85 4.38 -10.51
C SER A 189 -5.96 3.59 -9.83
N TRP A 190 -5.61 2.38 -9.42
CA TRP A 190 -6.51 1.43 -8.76
C TRP A 190 -5.74 0.56 -7.76
N VAL A 191 -6.40 -0.41 -7.18
CA VAL A 191 -5.85 -1.31 -6.18
C VAL A 191 -5.86 -2.74 -6.72
N GLU A 192 -4.81 -3.48 -6.46
CA GLU A 192 -4.80 -4.92 -6.54
C GLU A 192 -4.61 -5.55 -5.17
N ILE A 193 -5.34 -6.64 -4.91
CA ILE A 193 -5.26 -7.43 -3.68
C ILE A 193 -4.96 -8.90 -3.99
N TRP A 194 -4.34 -9.58 -3.04
CA TRP A 194 -3.99 -10.99 -3.18
C TRP A 194 -5.02 -11.90 -2.50
N ASP A 195 -5.55 -12.86 -3.27
CA ASP A 195 -6.38 -13.97 -2.79
C ASP A 195 -6.09 -15.25 -3.59
N GLY A 196 -4.86 -15.75 -3.47
CA GLY A 196 -4.33 -16.83 -4.30
C GLY A 196 -3.78 -16.38 -5.67
N GLU A 197 -4.30 -15.26 -6.19
CA GLU A 197 -3.83 -14.50 -7.35
C GLU A 197 -4.14 -13.02 -7.15
N TRP A 198 -3.63 -12.14 -8.01
CA TRP A 198 -3.95 -10.71 -7.94
C TRP A 198 -5.33 -10.42 -8.52
N HIS A 199 -6.15 -9.67 -7.78
CA HIS A 199 -7.47 -9.20 -8.17
C HIS A 199 -7.51 -7.68 -8.12
N PHE A 200 -8.02 -7.02 -9.16
CA PHE A 200 -8.11 -5.56 -9.21
C PHE A 200 -9.49 -5.03 -8.83
N THR A 201 -9.50 -3.80 -8.31
CA THR A 201 -10.72 -3.00 -8.07
C THR A 201 -10.39 -1.51 -8.10
N GLY A 202 -11.28 -0.69 -8.65
CA GLY A 202 -11.22 0.77 -8.49
C GLY A 202 -11.58 1.15 -7.05
N ALA A 203 -10.75 1.99 -6.42
CA ALA A 203 -11.02 2.49 -5.07
C ALA A 203 -12.21 3.47 -5.09
N ALA A 204 -13.19 3.29 -4.22
CA ALA A 204 -14.49 3.96 -4.23
C ALA A 204 -15.34 3.69 -5.49
N GLU A 205 -15.00 2.66 -6.25
CA GLU A 205 -15.69 2.25 -7.49
C GLU A 205 -16.12 0.77 -7.40
N PRO A 206 -16.90 0.36 -6.37
CA PRO A 206 -17.29 -1.04 -6.22
C PRO A 206 -18.20 -1.48 -7.36
N THR A 207 -17.94 -2.66 -7.92
CA THR A 207 -18.74 -3.25 -8.97
C THR A 207 -19.50 -4.47 -8.40
N ASP A 208 -20.70 -4.24 -7.87
CA ASP A 208 -21.50 -5.24 -7.18
C ASP A 208 -20.70 -5.98 -6.08
N ASP A 209 -20.72 -7.33 -6.09
CA ASP A 209 -19.94 -8.19 -5.18
C ASP A 209 -18.73 -8.83 -5.90
N LYS A 210 -18.10 -8.10 -6.85
CA LYS A 210 -17.06 -8.66 -7.71
C LYS A 210 -15.83 -7.76 -7.78
N LEU A 211 -14.67 -8.38 -7.74
CA LEU A 211 -13.41 -7.83 -8.19
C LEU A 211 -13.18 -8.18 -9.68
N ASN A 212 -12.12 -7.69 -10.28
CA ASN A 212 -11.78 -7.88 -11.69
C ASN A 212 -12.83 -7.34 -12.66
N GLN A 213 -13.61 -6.35 -12.21
CA GLN A 213 -14.57 -5.61 -13.03
C GLN A 213 -14.44 -4.12 -12.73
N SER A 214 -14.39 -3.30 -13.77
CA SER A 214 -14.33 -1.84 -13.65
C SER A 214 -14.66 -1.17 -14.99
N TRP A 215 -14.98 0.12 -14.94
CA TRP A 215 -15.19 0.94 -16.13
C TRP A 215 -13.93 1.09 -16.99
N PHE A 216 -12.74 0.99 -16.38
CA PHE A 216 -11.46 1.15 -17.08
C PHE A 216 -10.90 -0.15 -17.69
N GLN A 217 -11.56 -1.29 -17.50
CA GLN A 217 -11.05 -2.60 -17.92
C GLN A 217 -10.71 -2.66 -19.42
N GLU A 218 -11.57 -2.09 -20.28
CA GLU A 218 -11.30 -2.03 -21.72
C GLU A 218 -10.10 -1.12 -22.04
N LEU A 219 -9.92 -0.02 -21.31
CA LEU A 219 -8.75 0.85 -21.49
C LEU A 219 -7.47 0.15 -21.04
N ALA A 220 -7.50 -0.53 -19.90
CA ALA A 220 -6.37 -1.29 -19.36
C ALA A 220 -5.95 -2.44 -20.29
N SER A 221 -6.89 -3.15 -20.91
CA SER A 221 -6.59 -4.24 -21.85
C SER A 221 -5.85 -3.80 -23.12
N LYS A 222 -5.79 -2.50 -23.38
CA LYS A 222 -5.06 -1.89 -24.52
C LYS A 222 -3.74 -1.24 -24.09
N ALA A 223 -3.30 -1.45 -22.85
CA ALA A 223 -1.98 -1.01 -22.38
C ALA A 223 -0.86 -1.66 -23.22
N THR A 224 0.26 -0.96 -23.31
CA THR A 224 1.45 -1.47 -24.01
C THR A 224 2.49 -1.86 -22.99
N GLU A 225 2.73 -3.15 -22.85
CA GLU A 225 3.73 -3.69 -21.92
C GLU A 225 5.10 -3.02 -22.10
N GLY A 226 5.74 -2.64 -21.02
CA GLY A 226 7.05 -1.99 -21.00
C GLY A 226 7.07 -0.53 -21.51
N SER A 227 5.94 0.02 -21.92
CA SER A 227 5.87 1.43 -22.33
C SER A 227 5.82 2.38 -21.13
N ASN A 228 6.78 3.28 -21.00
CA ASN A 228 6.77 4.34 -19.97
C ASN A 228 5.56 5.31 -20.08
N THR A 229 4.85 5.29 -21.20
CA THR A 229 3.70 6.18 -21.42
C THR A 229 2.38 5.42 -21.27
N TYR A 230 2.26 4.25 -21.90
CA TYR A 230 1.00 3.51 -22.01
C TYR A 230 1.04 2.16 -21.26
N GLY A 231 2.05 1.94 -20.44
CA GLY A 231 2.18 0.75 -19.60
C GLY A 231 1.32 0.82 -18.35
N ILE A 232 1.18 -0.34 -17.70
CA ILE A 232 0.56 -0.48 -16.37
C ILE A 232 1.65 -0.94 -15.43
N PHE A 233 1.72 -0.32 -14.27
CA PHE A 233 2.78 -0.52 -13.29
C PHE A 233 2.20 -0.72 -11.89
N ALA A 234 2.75 -1.68 -11.16
CA ALA A 234 2.45 -1.91 -9.76
C ALA A 234 3.58 -1.36 -8.88
N ALA A 235 3.24 -0.54 -7.89
CA ALA A 235 4.22 -0.06 -6.91
C ALA A 235 4.68 -1.22 -6.00
N THR A 236 5.96 -1.20 -5.64
CA THR A 236 6.59 -2.20 -4.79
C THR A 236 7.69 -1.60 -3.92
N TRP A 237 7.99 -2.25 -2.80
CA TRP A 237 9.17 -1.97 -2.00
C TRP A 237 10.32 -2.95 -2.29
N GLU A 238 10.08 -3.94 -3.15
CA GLU A 238 11.14 -4.83 -3.62
C GLU A 238 12.20 -4.08 -4.42
N ASP A 239 13.35 -4.72 -4.54
CA ASP A 239 14.44 -4.16 -5.30
C ASP A 239 14.21 -4.25 -6.79
N THR A 240 14.07 -3.09 -7.40
CA THR A 240 13.97 -2.92 -8.84
C THR A 240 14.64 -1.62 -9.25
N ASP A 241 15.23 -1.60 -10.43
CA ASP A 241 15.79 -0.39 -11.05
C ASP A 241 14.73 0.40 -11.85
N ASN A 242 13.47 -0.03 -11.81
CA ASN A 242 12.37 0.60 -12.50
C ASN A 242 11.60 1.51 -11.55
N TYR A 243 11.31 2.73 -12.01
CA TYR A 243 10.57 3.72 -11.24
C TYR A 243 9.34 4.17 -12.00
N PHE A 244 8.30 4.59 -11.27
CA PHE A 244 7.05 5.04 -11.86
C PHE A 244 7.30 6.23 -12.80
N PRO A 245 6.95 6.14 -14.09
CA PRO A 245 7.32 7.14 -15.07
C PRO A 245 6.40 8.38 -15.01
N MET A 246 6.22 8.95 -13.82
CA MET A 246 5.44 10.16 -13.57
C MET A 246 6.20 11.12 -12.66
N ASN A 247 6.27 12.40 -13.05
CA ASN A 247 7.06 13.40 -12.34
C ASN A 247 6.64 13.64 -10.87
N TRP A 248 5.40 13.34 -10.53
CA TRP A 248 4.85 13.48 -9.17
C TRP A 248 4.96 12.19 -8.33
N LEU A 249 5.53 11.13 -8.91
CA LEU A 249 5.88 9.88 -8.22
C LEU A 249 7.39 9.59 -8.34
N PRO A 250 8.27 10.55 -7.98
CA PRO A 250 9.70 10.31 -8.05
C PRO A 250 10.10 9.20 -7.09
N ASN A 251 11.02 8.34 -7.54
CA ASN A 251 11.60 7.26 -6.73
C ASN A 251 10.65 6.15 -6.27
N VAL A 252 9.40 6.12 -6.73
CA VAL A 252 8.49 4.98 -6.47
C VAL A 252 8.90 3.80 -7.34
N LYS A 253 9.39 2.74 -6.69
CA LYS A 253 9.80 1.49 -7.35
C LYS A 253 8.59 0.74 -7.89
N ILE A 254 8.73 0.10 -9.05
CA ILE A 254 7.64 -0.58 -9.75
C ILE A 254 8.04 -1.90 -10.37
N HIS A 255 7.01 -2.75 -10.58
CA HIS A 255 7.00 -3.85 -11.55
C HIS A 255 5.99 -3.56 -12.65
N ASN A 256 6.14 -4.18 -13.82
CA ASN A 256 5.07 -4.27 -14.80
C ASN A 256 3.91 -5.08 -14.21
N ALA A 257 2.68 -4.65 -14.42
CA ALA A 257 1.47 -5.29 -13.91
C ALA A 257 0.59 -5.81 -15.04
#